data_856baabb6fbcf69baeda71c9c88c016b
#
_entry.id   856baabb6fbcf69baeda71c9c88c016b
#
_cell.length_a   1.000
_cell.length_b   1.000
_cell.length_c   1.000
_cell.angle_alpha   90.00
_cell.angle_beta   90.00
_cell.angle_gamma   90.00
#
_symmetry.space_group_name_H-M   'P 1'
#
loop_
_entity.id
_entity.type
_entity.pdbx_description
1 polymer ?
#
loop_
_entity_poly.entity_id
_entity_poly.type
_entity_poly.pdbx_seq_one_letter_code
_entity_poly.pdbx_strand_id
1 'polypeptide(L)'
;MRLSKGNVQTAIDLSALGLDTIEETETEFRIGAMVSLRQLELQAGFTAYSEGANKEALRHIVGVQFRNLATVGGSVFGRFGFSDVLTLLLVMDSYVELYKGGIVPLADFVNMPYDRDILVRVIVKKTASHYSYKSVRISKTDFPVLTCAAALTQEGVQVAVGARPAKAALVKDAEQL
;
A
#
# COMPACT_ATOMS: atom_id res chain seq x y z
N MET A 1 0.54 26.32 1.68
CA MET A 1 1.07 25.44 0.62
C MET A 1 0.66 26.05 -0.73
N ARG A 2 1.57 26.65 -1.50
CA ARG A 2 1.27 27.13 -2.85
C ARG A 2 1.16 25.92 -3.76
N LEU A 3 -0.03 25.60 -4.22
CA LEU A 3 -0.21 24.73 -5.37
C LEU A 3 0.57 25.33 -6.54
N SER A 4 1.65 24.71 -6.97
CA SER A 4 2.28 25.08 -8.23
C SER A 4 1.22 24.90 -9.31
N LYS A 5 0.86 25.98 -10.01
CA LYS A 5 0.05 25.90 -11.21
C LYS A 5 0.88 25.24 -12.32
N GLY A 6 1.03 23.91 -12.22
CA GLY A 6 1.54 23.12 -13.34
C GLY A 6 0.50 23.20 -14.45
N ASN A 7 0.89 23.62 -15.64
CA ASN A 7 0.04 23.49 -16.82
C ASN A 7 -0.10 22.00 -17.13
N VAL A 8 -1.18 21.39 -16.62
CA VAL A 8 -1.57 20.02 -17.01
C VAL A 8 -2.18 20.11 -18.39
N GLN A 9 -1.45 19.69 -19.41
CA GLN A 9 -1.91 19.69 -20.80
C GLN A 9 -2.77 18.45 -21.13
N THR A 10 -2.55 17.33 -20.44
CA THR A 10 -3.25 16.08 -20.69
C THR A 10 -3.53 15.38 -19.36
N ALA A 11 -4.76 14.99 -19.15
CA ALA A 11 -5.17 14.11 -18.05
C ALA A 11 -5.66 12.79 -18.63
N ILE A 12 -5.22 11.69 -18.04
CA ILE A 12 -5.63 10.33 -18.41
C ILE A 12 -6.51 9.80 -17.29
N ASP A 13 -7.77 9.52 -17.60
CA ASP A 13 -8.71 8.89 -16.68
C ASP A 13 -8.58 7.38 -16.77
N LEU A 14 -8.33 6.74 -15.62
CA LEU A 14 -8.16 5.27 -15.51
C LEU A 14 -9.44 4.56 -15.06
N SER A 15 -10.51 5.30 -14.73
CA SER A 15 -11.72 4.74 -14.09
C SER A 15 -12.48 3.73 -14.95
N ALA A 16 -12.38 3.83 -16.30
CA ALA A 16 -13.07 2.95 -17.24
C ALA A 16 -12.26 1.73 -17.70
N LEU A 17 -11.10 1.47 -17.09
CA LEU A 17 -10.16 0.42 -17.52
C LEU A 17 -10.35 -0.91 -16.78
N GLY A 18 -11.36 -1.05 -15.92
CA GLY A 18 -11.59 -2.29 -15.15
C GLY A 18 -10.50 -2.55 -14.10
N LEU A 19 -9.83 -1.49 -13.64
CA LEU A 19 -8.77 -1.59 -12.63
C LEU A 19 -9.28 -1.45 -11.19
N ASP A 20 -10.58 -1.55 -10.97
CA ASP A 20 -11.27 -1.40 -9.68
C ASP A 20 -11.71 -2.75 -9.08
N THR A 21 -11.09 -3.84 -9.50
CA THR A 21 -11.38 -5.21 -9.05
C THR A 21 -10.26 -5.77 -8.18
N ILE A 22 -10.63 -6.67 -7.26
CA ILE A 22 -9.72 -7.52 -6.51
C ILE A 22 -9.97 -8.96 -6.93
N GLU A 23 -8.98 -9.57 -7.53
CA GLU A 23 -8.98 -10.98 -7.89
C GLU A 23 -8.21 -11.75 -6.81
N GLU A 24 -8.82 -12.81 -6.31
CA GLU A 24 -8.21 -13.73 -5.36
C GLU A 24 -8.05 -15.10 -5.98
N THR A 25 -6.85 -15.61 -5.97
CA THR A 25 -6.51 -16.98 -6.36
C THR A 25 -6.04 -17.79 -5.17
N GLU A 26 -5.69 -19.05 -5.38
CA GLU A 26 -5.06 -19.87 -4.33
C GLU A 26 -3.70 -19.33 -3.90
N THR A 27 -2.97 -18.66 -4.81
CA THR A 27 -1.57 -18.26 -4.61
C THR A 27 -1.36 -16.76 -4.43
N GLU A 28 -2.32 -15.92 -4.84
CA GLU A 28 -2.12 -14.46 -4.80
C GLU A 28 -3.43 -13.67 -4.80
N PHE A 29 -3.31 -12.42 -4.38
CA PHE A 29 -4.29 -11.35 -4.62
C PHE A 29 -3.77 -10.43 -5.71
N ARG A 30 -4.62 -10.09 -6.67
CA ARG A 30 -4.38 -9.06 -7.69
C ARG A 30 -5.32 -7.89 -7.45
N ILE A 31 -4.77 -6.80 -6.95
CA ILE A 31 -5.52 -5.61 -6.51
C ILE A 31 -5.32 -4.52 -7.55
N GLY A 32 -6.35 -4.21 -8.32
CA GLY A 32 -6.31 -3.16 -9.34
C GLY A 32 -6.00 -1.79 -8.73
N ALA A 33 -5.32 -0.94 -9.50
CA ALA A 33 -4.88 0.38 -9.01
C ALA A 33 -6.06 1.30 -8.64
N MET A 34 -7.22 1.10 -9.26
CA MET A 34 -8.44 1.89 -9.01
C MET A 34 -9.32 1.30 -7.90
N VAL A 35 -8.96 0.16 -7.30
CA VAL A 35 -9.62 -0.36 -6.10
C VAL A 35 -9.60 0.70 -5.02
N SER A 36 -10.77 1.05 -4.48
CA SER A 36 -10.88 2.01 -3.40
C SER A 36 -10.32 1.44 -2.09
N LEU A 37 -9.81 2.30 -1.23
CA LEU A 37 -9.34 1.87 0.09
C LEU A 37 -10.47 1.20 0.90
N ARG A 38 -11.73 1.62 0.66
CA ARG A 38 -12.87 1.00 1.32
C ARG A 38 -13.14 -0.41 0.82
N GLN A 39 -13.01 -0.68 -0.48
CA GLN A 39 -13.12 -2.04 -1.03
C GLN A 39 -12.04 -2.95 -0.42
N LEU A 40 -10.78 -2.48 -0.36
CA LEU A 40 -9.70 -3.25 0.26
C LEU A 40 -9.93 -3.49 1.75
N GLU A 41 -10.44 -2.49 2.49
CA GLU A 41 -10.79 -2.60 3.91
C GLU A 41 -11.85 -3.69 4.16
N LEU A 42 -12.80 -3.85 3.25
CA LEU A 42 -13.93 -4.78 3.38
C LEU A 42 -13.68 -6.15 2.73
N GLN A 43 -12.60 -6.32 1.97
CA GLN A 43 -12.30 -7.58 1.29
C GLN A 43 -12.04 -8.70 2.31
N ALA A 44 -12.97 -9.67 2.35
CA ALA A 44 -12.97 -10.70 3.39
C ALA A 44 -11.76 -11.63 3.30
N GLY A 45 -11.38 -12.08 2.08
CA GLY A 45 -10.22 -12.94 1.86
C GLY A 45 -8.92 -12.27 2.26
N PHE A 46 -8.72 -11.01 1.87
CA PHE A 46 -7.54 -10.25 2.24
C PHE A 46 -7.47 -9.95 3.75
N THR A 47 -8.65 -9.74 4.37
CA THR A 47 -8.74 -9.57 5.84
C THR A 47 -8.36 -10.85 6.58
N ALA A 48 -8.83 -12.00 6.11
CA ALA A 48 -8.49 -13.29 6.70
C ALA A 48 -6.99 -13.59 6.52
N TYR A 49 -6.46 -13.38 5.32
CA TYR A 49 -5.05 -13.57 5.00
C TYR A 49 -4.12 -12.68 5.84
N SER A 50 -4.48 -11.42 6.01
CA SER A 50 -3.68 -10.44 6.77
C SER A 50 -3.97 -10.43 8.27
N GLU A 51 -4.79 -11.35 8.78
CA GLU A 51 -5.23 -11.41 10.19
C GLU A 51 -5.81 -10.08 10.70
N GLY A 52 -6.46 -9.33 9.79
CA GLY A 52 -7.06 -8.04 10.09
C GLY A 52 -6.10 -6.84 10.03
N ALA A 53 -4.81 -7.05 9.73
CA ALA A 53 -3.85 -5.95 9.61
C ALA A 53 -4.25 -4.93 8.54
N ASN A 54 -4.92 -5.36 7.44
CA ASN A 54 -5.48 -4.45 6.44
C ASN A 54 -6.53 -3.49 7.03
N LYS A 55 -7.43 -3.99 7.86
CA LYS A 55 -8.43 -3.14 8.53
C LYS A 55 -7.77 -2.16 9.48
N GLU A 56 -6.77 -2.61 10.24
CA GLU A 56 -6.05 -1.74 11.16
C GLU A 56 -5.29 -0.64 10.40
N ALA A 57 -4.67 -0.95 9.28
CA ALA A 57 -3.98 0.02 8.44
C ALA A 57 -4.95 1.04 7.81
N LEU A 58 -6.14 0.61 7.40
CA LEU A 58 -7.04 1.44 6.60
C LEU A 58 -8.03 2.26 7.43
N ARG A 59 -8.51 1.74 8.57
CA ARG A 59 -9.65 2.32 9.32
C ARG A 59 -9.45 3.76 9.78
N HIS A 60 -8.21 4.21 9.94
CA HIS A 60 -7.85 5.56 10.40
C HIS A 60 -7.45 6.52 9.26
N ILE A 61 -7.48 6.07 8.02
CA ILE A 61 -7.27 6.95 6.87
C ILE A 61 -8.48 7.83 6.69
N VAL A 62 -8.43 9.03 7.27
CA VAL A 62 -9.50 10.03 7.26
C VAL A 62 -10.87 9.42 7.65
N GLY A 63 -11.87 9.48 6.79
CA GLY A 63 -13.20 8.93 6.98
C GLY A 63 -13.61 7.97 5.87
N VAL A 64 -14.76 7.30 6.03
CA VAL A 64 -15.30 6.36 5.03
C VAL A 64 -15.48 7.04 3.68
N GLN A 65 -15.96 8.28 3.67
CA GLN A 65 -16.18 9.06 2.44
C GLN A 65 -14.88 9.22 1.64
N PHE A 66 -13.79 9.51 2.33
CA PHE A 66 -12.47 9.61 1.70
C PHE A 66 -12.01 8.25 1.17
N ARG A 67 -12.15 7.18 1.96
CA ARG A 67 -11.74 5.83 1.57
C ARG A 67 -12.57 5.24 0.42
N ASN A 68 -13.79 5.72 0.20
CA ASN A 68 -14.58 5.36 -0.98
C ASN A 68 -14.01 5.92 -2.29
N LEU A 69 -13.24 7.01 -2.23
CA LEU A 69 -12.67 7.71 -3.39
C LEU A 69 -11.16 7.48 -3.54
N ALA A 70 -10.43 7.45 -2.43
CA ALA A 70 -9.00 7.19 -2.44
C ALA A 70 -8.73 5.74 -2.87
N THR A 71 -7.71 5.55 -3.72
CA THR A 71 -7.40 4.26 -4.34
C THR A 71 -6.12 3.64 -3.80
N VAL A 72 -6.00 2.33 -3.95
CA VAL A 72 -4.77 1.58 -3.63
C VAL A 72 -3.62 2.08 -4.49
N GLY A 73 -3.85 2.27 -5.79
CA GLY A 73 -2.84 2.80 -6.71
C GLY A 73 -2.32 4.17 -6.29
N GLY A 74 -3.22 5.10 -5.90
CA GLY A 74 -2.82 6.41 -5.39
C GLY A 74 -1.97 6.33 -4.12
N SER A 75 -2.31 5.41 -3.22
CA SER A 75 -1.58 5.20 -1.96
C SER A 75 -0.20 4.58 -2.14
N VAL A 76 -0.01 3.77 -3.20
CA VAL A 76 1.24 3.06 -3.51
C VAL A 76 2.12 3.87 -4.46
N PHE A 77 1.58 4.35 -5.58
CA PHE A 77 2.35 5.06 -6.61
C PHE A 77 2.96 6.37 -6.11
N GLY A 78 2.25 7.08 -5.22
CA GLY A 78 2.75 8.30 -4.59
C GLY A 78 3.97 8.11 -3.70
N ARG A 79 4.28 6.88 -3.27
CA ARG A 79 5.45 6.51 -2.42
C ARG A 79 5.59 7.41 -1.20
N PHE A 80 4.46 7.90 -0.68
CA PHE A 80 4.46 8.77 0.49
C PHE A 80 4.83 7.97 1.74
N GLY A 81 5.78 8.47 2.53
CA GLY A 81 6.22 7.81 3.76
C GLY A 81 5.10 7.59 4.77
N PHE A 82 4.08 8.45 4.76
CA PHE A 82 2.91 8.35 5.64
C PHE A 82 1.81 7.40 5.11
N SER A 83 2.04 6.69 4.00
CA SER A 83 1.05 5.77 3.46
C SER A 83 0.95 4.51 4.32
N ASP A 84 -0.16 4.40 5.05
CA ASP A 84 -0.49 3.20 5.85
C ASP A 84 -0.53 1.94 4.98
N VAL A 85 -1.13 2.05 3.79
CA VAL A 85 -1.23 0.95 2.82
C VAL A 85 0.14 0.48 2.37
N LEU A 86 1.01 1.42 1.99
CA LEU A 86 2.35 1.10 1.51
C LEU A 86 3.17 0.42 2.60
N THR A 87 3.10 0.91 3.84
CA THR A 87 3.82 0.34 4.98
C THR A 87 3.38 -1.11 5.23
N LEU A 88 2.07 -1.40 5.18
CA LEU A 88 1.58 -2.77 5.34
C LEU A 88 2.04 -3.68 4.20
N LEU A 89 1.90 -3.23 2.96
CA LEU A 89 2.26 -4.04 1.80
C LEU A 89 3.76 -4.35 1.71
N LEU A 90 4.62 -3.51 2.30
CA LEU A 90 6.07 -3.72 2.31
C LEU A 90 6.52 -4.95 3.10
N VAL A 91 5.76 -5.39 4.11
CA VAL A 91 6.08 -6.62 4.86
C VAL A 91 5.42 -7.87 4.25
N MET A 92 4.65 -7.69 3.18
CA MET A 92 4.05 -8.78 2.42
C MET A 92 4.90 -9.08 1.18
N ASP A 93 4.83 -10.28 0.65
CA ASP A 93 5.45 -10.63 -0.63
C ASP A 93 4.70 -9.91 -1.77
N SER A 94 4.97 -8.62 -1.91
CA SER A 94 4.21 -7.70 -2.74
C SER A 94 5.01 -7.19 -3.93
N TYR A 95 4.29 -7.03 -5.04
CA TYR A 95 4.81 -6.53 -6.32
C TYR A 95 3.87 -5.45 -6.86
N VAL A 96 4.39 -4.58 -7.70
CA VAL A 96 3.60 -3.67 -8.54
C VAL A 96 3.72 -4.09 -10.00
N GLU A 97 2.61 -4.07 -10.71
CA GLU A 97 2.59 -4.20 -12.15
C GLU A 97 2.47 -2.81 -12.75
N LEU A 98 3.49 -2.41 -13.51
CA LEU A 98 3.56 -1.16 -14.24
C LEU A 98 3.24 -1.41 -15.70
N TYR A 99 2.57 -0.46 -16.36
CA TYR A 99 2.15 -0.61 -17.75
C TYR A 99 3.32 -0.84 -18.72
N LYS A 100 4.42 -0.11 -18.54
CA LYS A 100 5.65 -0.24 -19.34
C LYS A 100 6.74 -1.02 -18.61
N GLY A 101 6.88 -0.80 -17.30
CA GLY A 101 7.94 -1.35 -16.48
C GLY A 101 7.73 -2.82 -16.08
N GLY A 102 6.56 -3.40 -16.36
CA GLY A 102 6.26 -4.79 -15.99
C GLY A 102 6.11 -4.97 -14.47
N ILE A 103 6.41 -6.18 -14.00
CA ILE A 103 6.26 -6.55 -12.60
C ILE A 103 7.56 -6.26 -11.85
N VAL A 104 7.48 -5.47 -10.78
CA VAL A 104 8.60 -5.04 -9.94
C VAL A 104 8.29 -5.33 -8.49
N PRO A 105 9.23 -5.86 -7.68
CA PRO A 105 9.06 -5.99 -6.24
C PRO A 105 8.72 -4.64 -5.60
N LEU A 106 7.78 -4.61 -4.67
CA LEU A 106 7.36 -3.35 -4.04
C LEU A 106 8.49 -2.67 -3.29
N ALA A 107 9.37 -3.45 -2.64
CA ALA A 107 10.54 -2.95 -1.94
C ALA A 107 11.54 -2.22 -2.87
N ASP A 108 11.65 -2.66 -4.11
CA ASP A 108 12.47 -1.99 -5.13
C ASP A 108 11.75 -0.76 -5.67
N PHE A 109 10.45 -0.90 -5.98
CA PHE A 109 9.61 0.17 -6.52
C PHE A 109 9.64 1.44 -5.65
N VAL A 110 9.61 1.32 -4.31
CA VAL A 110 9.62 2.49 -3.43
C VAL A 110 10.92 3.31 -3.53
N ASN A 111 12.00 2.71 -4.02
CA ASN A 111 13.30 3.33 -4.20
C ASN A 111 13.57 3.81 -5.64
N MET A 112 12.72 3.40 -6.60
CA MET A 112 12.85 3.84 -8.00
C MET A 112 12.59 5.35 -8.12
N PRO A 113 13.25 6.04 -9.07
CA PRO A 113 12.89 7.41 -9.41
C PRO A 113 11.46 7.47 -9.94
N TYR A 114 10.81 8.64 -9.78
CA TYR A 114 9.51 8.87 -10.40
C TYR A 114 9.67 8.92 -11.92
N ASP A 115 8.85 8.16 -12.60
CA ASP A 115 8.74 8.17 -14.05
C ASP A 115 7.29 8.43 -14.51
N ARG A 116 7.05 8.36 -15.81
CA ARG A 116 5.74 8.57 -16.42
C ARG A 116 5.04 7.26 -16.74
N ASP A 117 5.23 6.24 -15.91
CA ASP A 117 4.52 4.99 -16.05
C ASP A 117 3.16 5.00 -15.32
N ILE A 118 2.35 3.99 -15.56
CA ILE A 118 1.04 3.81 -14.95
C ILE A 118 1.10 2.54 -14.11
N LEU A 119 0.73 2.64 -12.84
CA LEU A 119 0.52 1.47 -11.98
C LEU A 119 -0.81 0.83 -12.37
N VAL A 120 -0.76 -0.43 -12.79
CA VAL A 120 -1.92 -1.21 -13.22
C VAL A 120 -2.54 -1.93 -12.02
N ARG A 121 -1.72 -2.63 -11.24
CA ARG A 121 -2.18 -3.35 -10.03
C ARG A 121 -1.06 -3.58 -9.04
N VAL A 122 -1.45 -3.92 -7.83
CA VAL A 122 -0.59 -4.50 -6.80
C VAL A 122 -0.87 -6.01 -6.74
N ILE A 123 0.18 -6.80 -6.69
CA ILE A 123 0.11 -8.26 -6.55
C ILE A 123 0.66 -8.61 -5.19
N VAL A 124 -0.09 -9.37 -4.38
CA VAL A 124 0.35 -9.88 -3.08
C VAL A 124 0.33 -11.40 -3.17
N LYS A 125 1.49 -12.03 -3.15
CA LYS A 125 1.62 -13.48 -3.13
C LYS A 125 1.29 -14.01 -1.73
N LYS A 126 0.51 -15.08 -1.68
CA LYS A 126 0.14 -15.73 -0.42
C LYS A 126 1.32 -16.56 0.10
N THR A 127 1.82 -16.18 1.25
CA THR A 127 2.86 -16.89 2.00
C THR A 127 2.32 -17.28 3.37
N ALA A 128 2.85 -18.36 3.95
CA ALA A 128 2.51 -18.75 5.32
C ALA A 128 3.19 -17.78 6.30
N SER A 129 2.48 -16.73 6.69
CA SER A 129 2.99 -15.63 7.51
C SER A 129 1.91 -15.08 8.42
N HIS A 130 2.31 -14.49 9.55
CA HIS A 130 1.44 -13.73 10.44
C HIS A 130 1.72 -12.25 10.27
N TYR A 131 0.69 -11.41 10.25
CA TYR A 131 0.83 -9.98 10.00
C TYR A 131 0.28 -9.14 11.15
N SER A 132 0.95 -8.04 11.43
CA SER A 132 0.48 -7.03 12.38
C SER A 132 0.75 -5.63 11.85
N TYR A 133 -0.15 -4.71 12.18
CA TYR A 133 0.00 -3.30 11.82
C TYR A 133 -0.36 -2.40 12.99
N LYS A 134 0.44 -1.35 13.21
CA LYS A 134 0.19 -0.31 14.20
C LYS A 134 0.55 1.05 13.64
N SER A 135 -0.16 2.08 14.09
CA SER A 135 0.18 3.47 13.80
C SER A 135 -0.02 4.37 15.00
N VAL A 136 0.79 5.40 15.09
CA VAL A 136 0.68 6.47 16.09
C VAL A 136 0.24 7.74 15.38
N ARG A 137 -0.81 8.38 15.91
CA ARG A 137 -1.40 9.61 15.38
C ARG A 137 -1.66 10.58 16.52
N ILE A 138 -1.62 11.89 16.25
CA ILE A 138 -1.98 12.93 17.24
C ILE A 138 -3.50 12.91 17.44
N SER A 139 -4.25 12.89 16.34
CA SER A 139 -5.70 12.69 16.32
C SER A 139 -6.07 11.50 15.47
N LYS A 140 -7.25 10.91 15.69
CA LYS A 140 -7.67 9.64 15.09
C LYS A 140 -7.55 9.59 13.57
N THR A 141 -7.80 10.71 12.88
CA THR A 141 -7.84 10.79 11.41
C THR A 141 -6.71 11.63 10.82
N ASP A 142 -5.74 12.04 11.64
CA ASP A 142 -4.55 12.75 11.16
C ASP A 142 -3.64 11.83 10.35
N PHE A 143 -2.71 12.44 9.62
CA PHE A 143 -1.57 11.69 9.10
C PHE A 143 -0.80 11.03 10.25
N PRO A 144 -0.32 9.80 10.07
CA PRO A 144 0.43 9.12 11.11
C PRO A 144 1.75 9.84 11.39
N VAL A 145 2.11 9.90 12.65
CA VAL A 145 3.45 10.31 13.11
C VAL A 145 4.43 9.16 12.88
N LEU A 146 3.95 7.93 13.06
CA LEU A 146 4.70 6.70 12.84
C LEU A 146 3.75 5.62 12.38
N THR A 147 4.17 4.83 11.40
CA THR A 147 3.53 3.58 11.02
C THR A 147 4.52 2.43 11.15
N CYS A 148 4.04 1.28 11.58
CA CYS A 148 4.83 0.07 11.69
C CYS A 148 3.99 -1.12 11.27
N ALA A 149 4.52 -1.91 10.36
CA ALA A 149 4.00 -3.21 9.99
C ALA A 149 5.05 -4.28 10.29
N ALA A 150 4.60 -5.45 10.72
CA ALA A 150 5.46 -6.60 10.96
C ALA A 150 4.86 -7.85 10.31
N ALA A 151 5.72 -8.70 9.77
CA ALA A 151 5.38 -10.04 9.31
C ALA A 151 6.31 -11.06 9.99
N LEU A 152 5.73 -12.12 10.55
CA LEU A 152 6.46 -13.29 10.97
C LEU A 152 6.38 -14.32 9.84
N THR A 153 7.49 -14.54 9.16
CA THR A 153 7.62 -15.45 8.03
C THR A 153 8.42 -16.69 8.42
N GLN A 154 8.54 -17.66 7.52
CA GLN A 154 9.42 -18.81 7.73
C GLN A 154 10.91 -18.41 7.78
N GLU A 155 11.28 -17.25 7.18
CA GLU A 155 12.64 -16.74 7.14
C GLU A 155 12.98 -15.81 8.32
N GLY A 156 12.00 -15.55 9.20
CA GLY A 156 12.15 -14.67 10.35
C GLY A 156 11.19 -13.49 10.36
N VAL A 157 11.49 -12.49 11.18
CA VAL A 157 10.66 -11.30 11.35
C VAL A 157 11.05 -10.22 10.33
N GLN A 158 10.08 -9.75 9.58
CA GLN A 158 10.21 -8.59 8.70
C GLN A 158 9.45 -7.40 9.31
N VAL A 159 10.06 -6.23 9.31
CA VAL A 159 9.46 -5.00 9.83
C VAL A 159 9.57 -3.90 8.79
N ALA A 160 8.47 -3.18 8.56
CA ALA A 160 8.47 -1.96 7.78
C ALA A 160 8.04 -0.79 8.66
N VAL A 161 8.76 0.33 8.53
CA VAL A 161 8.48 1.57 9.25
C VAL A 161 8.19 2.68 8.25
N GLY A 162 7.15 3.46 8.50
CA GLY A 162 6.75 4.58 7.66
C GLY A 162 6.46 5.84 8.48
N ALA A 163 6.15 6.93 7.79
CA ALA A 163 5.99 8.29 8.27
C ALA A 163 7.29 8.93 8.82
N ARG A 164 8.14 8.18 9.45
CA ARG A 164 9.50 8.57 9.89
C ARG A 164 10.48 7.47 9.45
N PRO A 165 11.66 7.80 8.90
CA PRO A 165 12.19 9.16 8.67
C PRO A 165 11.63 9.86 7.45
N ALA A 166 11.05 9.50 6.47
CA ALA A 166 10.41 10.23 5.37
C ALA A 166 9.84 9.29 4.30
N LYS A 167 10.40 8.10 4.15
CA LYS A 167 9.90 7.06 3.27
C LYS A 167 9.52 5.85 4.10
N ALA A 168 8.52 5.10 3.65
CA ALA A 168 8.28 3.77 4.18
C ALA A 168 9.41 2.86 3.69
N ALA A 169 10.01 2.11 4.60
CA ALA A 169 11.16 1.25 4.31
C ALA A 169 11.09 -0.05 5.13
N LEU A 170 11.58 -1.13 4.53
CA LEU A 170 11.89 -2.36 5.26
C LEU A 170 13.13 -2.15 6.14
N VAL A 171 13.06 -2.63 7.38
CA VAL A 171 14.20 -2.67 8.30
C VAL A 171 15.01 -3.91 7.99
N LYS A 172 16.29 -3.74 7.66
CA LYS A 172 17.15 -4.83 7.19
C LYS A 172 17.57 -5.81 8.28
N ASP A 173 17.61 -5.38 9.55
CA ASP A 173 18.04 -6.18 10.70
C ASP A 173 17.06 -5.97 11.85
N ALA A 174 15.87 -6.56 11.73
CA ALA A 174 14.81 -6.43 12.74
C ALA A 174 15.21 -7.09 14.11
N GLU A 175 16.20 -7.96 14.11
CA GLU A 175 16.73 -8.56 15.34
C GLU A 175 17.62 -7.60 16.15
N GLN A 176 17.98 -6.46 15.58
CA GLN A 176 18.78 -5.40 16.25
C GLN A 176 17.92 -4.26 16.82
N LEU A 177 16.60 -4.36 16.73
CA LEU A 177 15.64 -3.42 17.29
C LEU A 177 15.15 -3.92 18.66
#